data_b2d3e262018e26ef6699318069d15ec2
#
_entry.id   b2d3e262018e26ef6699318069d15ec2
#
_cell.length_a   1.000
_cell.length_b   1.000
_cell.length_c   1.000
_cell.angle_alpha   90.00
_cell.angle_beta   90.00
_cell.angle_gamma   90.00
#
_symmetry.space_group_name_H-M   'P 1'
#
loop_
_entity.id
_entity.type
_entity.pdbx_description
1 polymer ?
#
loop_
_entity_poly.entity_id
_entity_poly.type
_entity_poly.pdbx_seq_one_letter_code
_entity_poly.pdbx_strand_id
1 'polypeptide(L)'
;MKLQLTGAEIIIECLLEQSVDTVFGYPGGAILNVYDALYRYSDKIKHVLTSHEQGASHAADGYARATGKVGVCLATSGPGATNLVTGIATACMDSVPVVAITCNVGTALLGKDSFQEVDIAGIVMPVTKHSYIVKDVTKLADTIRKAFIIAKSGRPGPVLVDVPKDVTAAKCEYIRHTITAVEPKVDTIRPKDVDTAAQMIAAAKKPFIFVGGGAVIADASEEVRALAHKIQAPVCDSLMGKGAFSGEDELYTGPVGMHGTKTSNYAMCECDLLITLGARFSDRVTGDTKTFAPKAKILQIDVDAAEINKNIVVDASVIGDLREVLKLLLEKIPEKRHDEWVQHIQDMKEKYPLNYDHSQLTGPYVIQKLYELTGGDAIISTDVGQHQMWAAQYFKFKEPRTFLTSGGLGTMGYGLGAAIGAKMGCPDKTVVNIAGDGCFRMNMNEIATAVRCGKPLVQIILNNHVLGMVRQWQTLFYEQRYSQTILNDGVDFVKVSEAMGAKAIRVTKMEEVEPALKMALSSEGPIVLDCWIDQDLSVYPMVPAGASLDEVFDEEDVKK
;
A
#
# COMPACT_ATOMS: atom_id res chain seq x y z
N MET A 1 -3.68 38.32 5.33
CA MET A 1 -2.66 39.25 4.80
C MET A 1 -2.56 38.98 3.30
N LYS A 2 -2.61 40.04 2.48
CA LYS A 2 -2.44 39.90 1.03
C LYS A 2 -0.93 40.00 0.71
N LEU A 3 -0.43 39.03 -0.04
CA LEU A 3 1.00 38.96 -0.44
C LEU A 3 1.08 38.99 -1.97
N GLN A 4 2.13 39.57 -2.52
CA GLN A 4 2.45 39.48 -3.94
C GLN A 4 3.52 38.40 -4.12
N LEU A 5 3.11 37.24 -4.64
CA LEU A 5 3.96 36.07 -4.78
C LEU A 5 4.04 35.61 -6.23
N THR A 6 5.15 34.97 -6.58
CA THR A 6 5.27 34.20 -7.85
C THR A 6 4.44 32.93 -7.77
N GLY A 7 4.05 32.35 -8.92
CA GLY A 7 3.36 31.06 -8.96
C GLY A 7 4.15 29.95 -8.23
N ALA A 8 5.47 29.97 -8.32
CA ALA A 8 6.33 29.04 -7.60
C ALA A 8 6.21 29.18 -6.07
N GLU A 9 6.23 30.41 -5.55
CA GLU A 9 6.02 30.68 -4.12
C GLU A 9 4.60 30.32 -3.68
N ILE A 10 3.59 30.55 -4.53
CA ILE A 10 2.20 30.15 -4.27
C ILE A 10 2.09 28.63 -4.12
N ILE A 11 2.78 27.85 -4.96
CA ILE A 11 2.83 26.39 -4.81
C ILE A 11 3.31 26.04 -3.41
N ILE A 12 4.45 26.58 -2.97
CA ILE A 12 5.01 26.25 -1.65
C ILE A 12 4.09 26.70 -0.50
N GLU A 13 3.56 27.92 -0.58
CA GLU A 13 2.63 28.42 0.45
C GLU A 13 1.35 27.56 0.54
N CYS A 14 0.79 27.09 -0.60
CA CYS A 14 -0.34 26.17 -0.60
C CYS A 14 0.01 24.81 0.01
N LEU A 15 1.23 24.28 -0.24
CA LEU A 15 1.70 23.06 0.42
C LEU A 15 1.79 23.25 1.93
N LEU A 16 2.33 24.37 2.38
CA LEU A 16 2.39 24.71 3.82
C LEU A 16 1.00 24.90 4.45
N GLU A 17 0.05 25.50 3.71
CA GLU A 17 -1.36 25.53 4.13
C GLU A 17 -1.91 24.11 4.39
N GLN A 18 -1.52 23.14 3.57
CA GLN A 18 -1.97 21.76 3.67
C GLN A 18 -1.15 20.92 4.69
N SER A 19 -0.31 21.60 5.50
CA SER A 19 0.59 20.96 6.49
C SER A 19 1.55 19.95 5.88
N VAL A 20 1.96 20.17 4.62
CA VAL A 20 2.99 19.38 3.96
C VAL A 20 4.35 19.83 4.52
N ASP A 21 5.05 18.90 5.13
CA ASP A 21 6.39 19.11 5.70
C ASP A 21 7.50 18.49 4.83
N THR A 22 7.14 17.57 3.94
CA THR A 22 8.08 16.80 3.11
C THR A 22 7.53 16.59 1.70
N VAL A 23 8.36 16.83 0.70
CA VAL A 23 8.07 16.57 -0.72
C VAL A 23 9.19 15.74 -1.35
N PHE A 24 8.86 14.94 -2.34
CA PHE A 24 9.78 14.03 -3.02
C PHE A 24 9.89 14.44 -4.49
N GLY A 25 11.07 14.42 -5.08
CA GLY A 25 11.17 14.79 -6.49
C GLY A 25 12.56 14.84 -7.05
N TYR A 26 12.61 15.21 -8.34
CA TYR A 26 13.83 15.38 -9.10
C TYR A 26 13.77 16.69 -9.91
N PRO A 27 14.81 17.56 -9.87
CA PRO A 27 14.82 18.84 -10.57
C PRO A 27 14.97 18.66 -12.09
N GLY A 28 14.52 19.68 -12.83
CA GLY A 28 14.71 19.78 -14.27
C GLY A 28 14.33 21.17 -14.79
N GLY A 29 14.54 21.44 -16.07
CA GLY A 29 14.48 22.79 -16.65
C GLY A 29 13.15 23.52 -16.47
N ALA A 30 12.02 22.84 -16.59
CA ALA A 30 10.71 23.48 -16.48
C ALA A 30 10.31 23.79 -15.04
N ILE A 31 10.79 23.01 -14.04
CA ILE A 31 10.42 23.16 -12.63
C ILE A 31 11.38 24.03 -11.81
N LEU A 32 12.43 24.60 -12.41
CA LEU A 32 13.46 25.36 -11.69
C LEU A 32 12.92 26.51 -10.82
N ASN A 33 11.87 27.19 -11.24
CA ASN A 33 11.27 28.25 -10.42
C ASN A 33 10.73 27.72 -9.09
N VAL A 34 10.15 26.51 -9.10
CA VAL A 34 9.66 25.85 -7.88
C VAL A 34 10.82 25.39 -7.00
N TYR A 35 11.91 24.90 -7.58
CA TYR A 35 13.11 24.52 -6.83
C TYR A 35 13.84 25.73 -6.23
N ASP A 36 13.84 26.88 -6.91
CA ASP A 36 14.33 28.14 -6.33
C ASP A 36 13.46 28.60 -5.13
N ALA A 37 12.14 28.46 -5.25
CA ALA A 37 11.25 28.69 -4.11
C ALA A 37 11.51 27.70 -2.96
N LEU A 38 11.64 26.38 -3.23
CA LEU A 38 11.99 25.37 -2.23
C LEU A 38 13.28 25.71 -1.48
N TYR A 39 14.30 26.24 -2.17
CA TYR A 39 15.52 26.67 -1.52
C TYR A 39 15.27 27.80 -0.50
N ARG A 40 14.43 28.78 -0.86
CA ARG A 40 14.06 29.90 0.03
C ARG A 40 13.17 29.49 1.21
N TYR A 41 12.45 28.37 1.11
CA TYR A 41 11.57 27.82 2.11
C TYR A 41 12.14 26.55 2.78
N SER A 42 13.43 26.29 2.65
CA SER A 42 14.08 25.07 3.14
C SER A 42 14.04 24.87 4.67
N ASP A 43 13.76 25.94 5.42
CA ASP A 43 13.51 25.92 6.87
C ASP A 43 12.11 25.42 7.24
N LYS A 44 11.16 25.35 6.28
CA LYS A 44 9.75 25.04 6.52
C LYS A 44 9.28 23.75 5.85
N ILE A 45 9.88 23.39 4.70
CA ILE A 45 9.51 22.22 3.93
C ILE A 45 10.76 21.48 3.48
N LYS A 46 10.81 20.18 3.74
CA LYS A 46 11.93 19.33 3.36
C LYS A 46 11.71 18.76 1.95
N HIS A 47 12.70 18.93 1.08
CA HIS A 47 12.72 18.23 -0.19
C HIS A 47 13.63 16.99 -0.11
N VAL A 48 13.13 15.83 -0.51
CA VAL A 48 13.89 14.59 -0.66
C VAL A 48 14.22 14.41 -2.14
N LEU A 49 15.49 14.58 -2.48
CA LEU A 49 15.99 14.34 -3.83
C LEU A 49 16.11 12.84 -4.07
N THR A 50 15.25 12.29 -4.91
CA THR A 50 15.30 10.88 -5.33
C THR A 50 16.29 10.67 -6.48
N SER A 51 16.59 9.44 -6.82
CA SER A 51 17.44 9.13 -7.99
C SER A 51 16.63 8.98 -9.28
N HIS A 52 15.31 8.81 -9.16
CA HIS A 52 14.37 8.68 -10.26
C HIS A 52 12.98 9.17 -9.83
N GLU A 53 12.19 9.77 -10.73
CA GLU A 53 10.86 10.29 -10.39
C GLU A 53 9.88 9.18 -10.01
N GLN A 54 10.03 7.97 -10.54
CA GLN A 54 9.26 6.80 -10.09
C GLN A 54 9.51 6.55 -8.60
N GLY A 55 10.76 6.61 -8.14
CA GLY A 55 11.12 6.55 -6.72
C GLY A 55 10.46 7.66 -5.90
N ALA A 56 10.36 8.89 -6.46
CA ALA A 56 9.67 10.00 -5.79
C ALA A 56 8.18 9.75 -5.63
N SER A 57 7.50 9.21 -6.64
CA SER A 57 6.07 8.90 -6.56
C SER A 57 5.80 7.76 -5.58
N HIS A 58 6.66 6.72 -5.53
CA HIS A 58 6.56 5.65 -4.53
C HIS A 58 6.86 6.15 -3.12
N ALA A 59 7.79 7.08 -2.95
CA ALA A 59 8.07 7.69 -1.66
C ALA A 59 6.89 8.56 -1.16
N ALA A 60 6.26 9.31 -2.04
CA ALA A 60 5.03 10.06 -1.72
C ALA A 60 3.89 9.10 -1.32
N ASP A 61 3.72 7.98 -2.03
CA ASP A 61 2.75 6.94 -1.70
C ASP A 61 3.04 6.32 -0.32
N GLY A 62 4.27 5.87 -0.06
CA GLY A 62 4.67 5.29 1.23
C GLY A 62 4.53 6.26 2.40
N TYR A 63 4.87 7.54 2.19
CA TYR A 63 4.63 8.60 3.17
C TYR A 63 3.14 8.74 3.49
N ALA A 64 2.28 8.76 2.46
CA ALA A 64 0.84 8.88 2.66
C ALA A 64 0.26 7.70 3.43
N ARG A 65 0.65 6.46 3.08
CA ARG A 65 0.16 5.25 3.77
C ARG A 65 0.58 5.21 5.24
N ALA A 66 1.86 5.50 5.52
CA ALA A 66 2.39 5.44 6.89
C ALA A 66 1.84 6.54 7.79
N THR A 67 1.60 7.74 7.25
CA THR A 67 1.20 8.92 8.05
C THR A 67 -0.29 9.23 8.02
N GLY A 68 -1.04 8.73 7.04
CA GLY A 68 -2.43 9.16 6.78
C GLY A 68 -2.55 10.56 6.16
N LYS A 69 -1.41 11.25 5.89
CA LYS A 69 -1.38 12.54 5.22
C LYS A 69 -1.39 12.37 3.69
N VAL A 70 -1.53 13.47 2.96
CA VAL A 70 -1.35 13.47 1.50
C VAL A 70 0.14 13.44 1.17
N GLY A 71 0.55 12.49 0.33
CA GLY A 71 1.90 12.46 -0.21
C GLY A 71 2.06 13.45 -1.37
N VAL A 72 3.21 14.08 -1.48
CA VAL A 72 3.47 15.07 -2.55
C VAL A 72 4.74 14.72 -3.31
N CYS A 73 4.64 14.60 -4.63
CA CYS A 73 5.81 14.45 -5.49
C CYS A 73 5.88 15.55 -6.56
N LEU A 74 7.11 15.90 -6.94
CA LEU A 74 7.43 16.98 -7.86
C LEU A 74 8.25 16.45 -9.04
N ALA A 75 7.90 16.82 -10.27
CA ALA A 75 8.69 16.48 -11.46
C ALA A 75 8.70 17.58 -12.51
N THR A 76 9.76 17.60 -13.31
CA THR A 76 9.83 18.44 -14.51
C THR A 76 8.96 17.90 -15.64
N SER A 77 8.88 18.63 -16.74
CA SER A 77 8.17 18.24 -17.96
C SER A 77 8.75 17.01 -18.67
N GLY A 78 8.03 16.51 -19.64
CA GLY A 78 8.48 15.43 -20.52
C GLY A 78 8.78 14.15 -19.75
N PRO A 79 10.01 13.60 -19.86
CA PRO A 79 10.37 12.34 -19.23
C PRO A 79 10.25 12.36 -17.70
N GLY A 80 10.47 13.51 -17.03
CA GLY A 80 10.28 13.62 -15.59
C GLY A 80 8.83 13.39 -15.18
N ALA A 81 7.90 14.01 -15.89
CA ALA A 81 6.47 13.83 -15.65
C ALA A 81 6.01 12.40 -15.99
N THR A 82 6.44 11.83 -17.12
CA THR A 82 6.06 10.46 -17.52
C THR A 82 6.61 9.39 -16.58
N ASN A 83 7.77 9.61 -15.96
CA ASN A 83 8.33 8.70 -14.96
C ASN A 83 7.49 8.59 -13.67
N LEU A 84 6.59 9.54 -13.39
CA LEU A 84 5.66 9.46 -12.26
C LEU A 84 4.49 8.49 -12.49
N VAL A 85 4.17 8.15 -13.75
CA VAL A 85 2.91 7.49 -14.14
C VAL A 85 2.70 6.16 -13.42
N THR A 86 3.71 5.31 -13.34
CA THR A 86 3.62 4.03 -12.63
C THR A 86 3.28 4.23 -11.15
N GLY A 87 3.90 5.18 -10.47
CA GLY A 87 3.59 5.44 -9.06
C GLY A 87 2.21 6.07 -8.85
N ILE A 88 1.77 6.95 -9.76
CA ILE A 88 0.42 7.51 -9.76
C ILE A 88 -0.62 6.39 -9.95
N ALA A 89 -0.39 5.46 -10.89
CA ALA A 89 -1.26 4.30 -11.10
C ALA A 89 -1.29 3.37 -9.88
N THR A 90 -0.16 3.16 -9.21
CA THR A 90 -0.07 2.40 -7.95
C THR A 90 -0.94 3.04 -6.87
N ALA A 91 -0.81 4.35 -6.65
CA ALA A 91 -1.61 5.10 -5.69
C ALA A 91 -3.12 5.06 -6.03
N CYS A 92 -3.48 5.12 -7.32
CA CYS A 92 -4.86 5.02 -7.78
C CYS A 92 -5.48 3.67 -7.45
N MET A 93 -4.80 2.59 -7.78
CA MET A 93 -5.29 1.24 -7.56
C MET A 93 -5.50 0.91 -6.08
N ASP A 94 -4.69 1.47 -5.20
CA ASP A 94 -4.75 1.22 -3.75
C ASP A 94 -5.41 2.36 -2.96
N SER A 95 -6.00 3.33 -3.65
CA SER A 95 -6.75 4.44 -3.02
C SER A 95 -5.88 5.29 -2.08
N VAL A 96 -4.67 5.64 -2.50
CA VAL A 96 -3.72 6.45 -1.72
C VAL A 96 -3.80 7.91 -2.13
N PRO A 97 -3.98 8.85 -1.19
CA PRO A 97 -4.03 10.28 -1.51
C PRO A 97 -2.64 10.82 -1.83
N VAL A 98 -2.38 11.08 -3.11
CA VAL A 98 -1.13 11.67 -3.60
C VAL A 98 -1.46 12.90 -4.45
N VAL A 99 -0.72 13.99 -4.26
CA VAL A 99 -0.74 15.15 -5.16
C VAL A 99 0.59 15.21 -5.90
N ALA A 100 0.54 14.94 -7.20
CA ALA A 100 1.68 15.07 -8.09
C ALA A 100 1.65 16.45 -8.74
N ILE A 101 2.73 17.23 -8.57
CA ILE A 101 2.88 18.56 -9.19
C ILE A 101 3.97 18.44 -10.24
N THR A 102 3.59 18.64 -11.51
CA THR A 102 4.49 18.71 -12.64
C THR A 102 4.60 20.13 -13.16
N CYS A 103 5.72 20.47 -13.75
CA CYS A 103 5.85 21.74 -14.46
C CYS A 103 6.09 21.46 -15.94
N ASN A 104 5.39 22.20 -16.80
CA ASN A 104 5.47 22.06 -18.24
C ASN A 104 6.22 23.22 -18.91
N VAL A 105 6.42 23.12 -20.21
CA VAL A 105 6.90 24.23 -21.04
C VAL A 105 5.98 25.44 -20.89
N GLY A 106 6.41 26.62 -21.27
CA GLY A 106 5.58 27.83 -21.22
C GLY A 106 4.29 27.68 -22.04
N THR A 107 3.22 28.35 -21.62
CA THR A 107 1.88 28.25 -22.22
C THR A 107 1.87 28.44 -23.75
N ALA A 108 2.71 29.33 -24.27
CA ALA A 108 2.83 29.58 -25.72
C ALA A 108 3.42 28.41 -26.52
N LEU A 109 4.03 27.43 -25.84
CA LEU A 109 4.68 26.26 -26.44
C LEU A 109 3.86 24.98 -26.31
N LEU A 110 2.78 25.00 -25.53
CA LEU A 110 1.91 23.82 -25.35
C LEU A 110 1.21 23.43 -26.67
N GLY A 111 1.22 22.14 -26.99
CA GLY A 111 0.65 21.57 -28.21
C GLY A 111 1.47 21.84 -29.47
N LYS A 112 2.78 22.11 -29.33
CA LYS A 112 3.68 22.43 -30.44
C LYS A 112 4.87 21.48 -30.58
N ASP A 113 4.82 20.32 -29.96
CA ASP A 113 5.90 19.32 -29.92
C ASP A 113 7.24 19.94 -29.47
N SER A 114 7.17 20.86 -28.50
CA SER A 114 8.32 21.55 -27.96
C SER A 114 9.23 20.61 -27.17
N PHE A 115 10.51 20.96 -27.02
CA PHE A 115 11.47 20.16 -26.28
C PHE A 115 10.97 19.83 -24.87
N GLN A 116 10.90 18.55 -24.52
CA GLN A 116 10.36 18.03 -23.24
C GLN A 116 8.89 18.41 -22.96
N GLU A 117 8.11 18.69 -23.97
CA GLU A 117 6.66 18.81 -23.82
C GLU A 117 6.00 17.41 -23.81
N VAL A 118 4.98 17.24 -22.98
CA VAL A 118 4.08 16.09 -22.99
C VAL A 118 2.73 16.49 -22.39
N ASP A 119 1.63 15.98 -22.92
CA ASP A 119 0.32 16.12 -22.28
C ASP A 119 0.19 15.12 -21.11
N ILE A 120 0.87 15.42 -20.03
CA ILE A 120 0.85 14.56 -18.84
C ILE A 120 -0.54 14.46 -18.22
N ALA A 121 -1.35 15.53 -18.29
CA ALA A 121 -2.71 15.52 -17.76
C ALA A 121 -3.61 14.51 -18.52
N GLY A 122 -3.44 14.44 -19.85
CA GLY A 122 -4.11 13.43 -20.67
C GLY A 122 -3.60 12.02 -20.39
N ILE A 123 -2.29 11.82 -20.25
CA ILE A 123 -1.68 10.52 -19.98
C ILE A 123 -2.17 9.92 -18.65
N VAL A 124 -2.28 10.71 -17.58
CA VAL A 124 -2.68 10.23 -16.25
C VAL A 124 -4.19 10.23 -16.01
N MET A 125 -4.98 10.73 -16.93
CA MET A 125 -6.44 10.84 -16.78
C MET A 125 -7.10 9.54 -16.29
N PRO A 126 -6.81 8.36 -16.85
CA PRO A 126 -7.44 7.10 -16.41
C PRO A 126 -6.93 6.56 -15.07
N VAL A 127 -5.85 7.10 -14.54
CA VAL A 127 -5.20 6.63 -13.30
C VAL A 127 -5.12 7.71 -12.21
N THR A 128 -5.96 8.76 -12.31
CA THR A 128 -6.10 9.82 -11.31
C THR A 128 -7.57 10.08 -11.00
N LYS A 129 -7.84 10.64 -9.84
CA LYS A 129 -9.18 11.18 -9.54
C LYS A 129 -9.47 12.43 -10.35
N HIS A 130 -8.43 13.22 -10.59
CA HIS A 130 -8.48 14.40 -11.45
C HIS A 130 -7.08 14.82 -11.89
N SER A 131 -7.00 15.49 -13.05
CA SER A 131 -5.78 16.09 -13.57
C SER A 131 -6.07 17.53 -14.02
N TYR A 132 -5.16 18.45 -13.74
CA TYR A 132 -5.25 19.86 -14.07
C TYR A 132 -4.07 20.32 -14.91
N ILE A 133 -4.31 21.25 -15.85
CA ILE A 133 -3.30 22.11 -16.45
C ILE A 133 -3.64 23.56 -16.07
N VAL A 134 -2.79 24.22 -15.27
CA VAL A 134 -3.05 25.56 -14.74
C VAL A 134 -2.37 26.61 -15.60
N LYS A 135 -3.11 27.23 -16.54
CA LYS A 135 -2.60 28.23 -17.48
C LYS A 135 -2.69 29.68 -17.01
N ASP A 136 -3.27 29.92 -15.83
CA ASP A 136 -3.49 31.23 -15.24
C ASP A 136 -3.06 31.21 -13.77
N VAL A 137 -2.06 32.04 -13.42
CA VAL A 137 -1.50 32.12 -12.07
C VAL A 137 -2.56 32.50 -11.02
N THR A 138 -3.59 33.26 -11.39
CA THR A 138 -4.67 33.66 -10.47
C THR A 138 -5.55 32.49 -10.04
N LYS A 139 -5.51 31.36 -10.76
CA LYS A 139 -6.23 30.11 -10.45
C LYS A 139 -5.40 29.08 -9.71
N LEU A 140 -4.08 29.30 -9.63
CA LEU A 140 -3.15 28.30 -9.15
C LEU A 140 -3.41 27.88 -7.69
N ALA A 141 -3.54 28.83 -6.77
CA ALA A 141 -3.78 28.55 -5.36
C ALA A 141 -5.07 27.71 -5.14
N ASP A 142 -6.17 28.13 -5.76
CA ASP A 142 -7.45 27.44 -5.63
C ASP A 142 -7.41 26.03 -6.26
N THR A 143 -6.66 25.87 -7.36
CA THR A 143 -6.49 24.55 -7.99
C THR A 143 -5.73 23.61 -7.09
N ILE A 144 -4.63 24.05 -6.45
CA ILE A 144 -3.87 23.21 -5.51
C ILE A 144 -4.74 22.84 -4.31
N ARG A 145 -5.46 23.79 -3.70
CA ARG A 145 -6.39 23.51 -2.60
C ARG A 145 -7.43 22.46 -2.97
N LYS A 146 -8.04 22.59 -4.16
CA LYS A 146 -9.00 21.61 -4.71
C LYS A 146 -8.35 20.24 -4.93
N ALA A 147 -7.11 20.18 -5.41
CA ALA A 147 -6.39 18.93 -5.60
C ALA A 147 -6.25 18.15 -4.29
N PHE A 148 -5.91 18.81 -3.18
CA PHE A 148 -5.85 18.18 -1.87
C PHE A 148 -7.21 17.70 -1.35
N ILE A 149 -8.27 18.49 -1.55
CA ILE A 149 -9.63 18.10 -1.18
C ILE A 149 -10.05 16.87 -1.98
N ILE A 150 -9.87 16.88 -3.31
CA ILE A 150 -10.22 15.75 -4.18
C ILE A 150 -9.43 14.50 -3.82
N ALA A 151 -8.12 14.63 -3.56
CA ALA A 151 -7.27 13.50 -3.20
C ALA A 151 -7.78 12.76 -1.96
N LYS A 152 -8.31 13.47 -0.97
CA LYS A 152 -8.79 12.93 0.31
C LYS A 152 -10.26 12.53 0.31
N SER A 153 -11.13 13.19 -0.46
CA SER A 153 -12.59 13.05 -0.36
C SER A 153 -13.10 11.69 -0.83
N GLY A 154 -14.08 11.14 -0.12
CA GLY A 154 -14.69 9.84 -0.43
C GLY A 154 -13.63 8.73 -0.45
N ARG A 155 -13.58 7.93 -1.54
CA ARG A 155 -12.46 7.03 -1.79
C ARG A 155 -11.22 7.86 -2.17
N PRO A 156 -10.12 7.85 -1.38
CA PRO A 156 -8.93 8.62 -1.69
C PRO A 156 -8.26 8.19 -2.99
N GLY A 157 -7.38 9.05 -3.51
CA GLY A 157 -6.60 8.71 -4.70
C GLY A 157 -5.76 9.88 -5.22
N PRO A 158 -4.92 9.66 -6.24
CA PRO A 158 -4.00 10.66 -6.75
C PRO A 158 -4.70 11.75 -7.56
N VAL A 159 -4.11 12.95 -7.50
CA VAL A 159 -4.46 14.11 -8.34
C VAL A 159 -3.18 14.68 -8.92
N LEU A 160 -3.19 15.05 -10.20
CA LEU A 160 -2.07 15.70 -10.85
C LEU A 160 -2.39 17.18 -11.12
N VAL A 161 -1.41 18.05 -10.84
CA VAL A 161 -1.46 19.49 -11.16
C VAL A 161 -0.25 19.84 -12.01
N ASP A 162 -0.46 20.08 -13.31
CA ASP A 162 0.58 20.48 -14.25
C ASP A 162 0.59 22.01 -14.40
N VAL A 163 1.76 22.63 -14.19
CA VAL A 163 1.91 24.09 -14.14
C VAL A 163 2.96 24.54 -15.14
N PRO A 164 2.57 25.27 -16.22
CA PRO A 164 3.51 25.82 -17.18
C PRO A 164 4.54 26.76 -16.55
N LYS A 165 5.76 26.80 -17.10
CA LYS A 165 6.90 27.53 -16.56
C LYS A 165 6.66 29.04 -16.42
N ASP A 166 5.98 29.65 -17.36
CA ASP A 166 5.62 31.07 -17.32
C ASP A 166 4.60 31.37 -16.21
N VAL A 167 3.68 30.45 -15.91
CA VAL A 167 2.75 30.55 -14.77
C VAL A 167 3.51 30.48 -13.45
N THR A 168 4.53 29.62 -13.32
CA THR A 168 5.34 29.56 -12.10
C THR A 168 6.17 30.83 -11.88
N ALA A 169 6.50 31.57 -12.94
CA ALA A 169 7.25 32.85 -12.88
C ALA A 169 6.32 34.05 -12.65
N ALA A 170 5.08 33.99 -13.10
CA ALA A 170 4.12 35.09 -13.01
C ALA A 170 3.78 35.43 -11.55
N LYS A 171 3.54 36.71 -11.28
CA LYS A 171 3.17 37.21 -9.94
C LYS A 171 1.65 37.47 -9.86
N CYS A 172 1.06 37.09 -8.73
CA CYS A 172 -0.29 37.49 -8.43
C CYS A 172 -0.50 37.70 -6.92
N GLU A 173 -1.66 38.28 -6.57
CA GLU A 173 -2.07 38.43 -5.18
C GLU A 173 -2.41 37.06 -4.60
N TYR A 174 -1.82 36.72 -3.45
CA TYR A 174 -2.04 35.51 -2.70
C TYR A 174 -2.61 35.83 -1.32
N ILE A 175 -3.61 35.08 -0.90
CA ILE A 175 -4.21 35.14 0.43
C ILE A 175 -4.10 33.72 1.03
N ARG A 176 -3.43 33.63 2.17
CA ARG A 176 -3.33 32.37 2.91
C ARG A 176 -4.70 31.99 3.49
N HIS A 177 -5.11 30.75 3.29
CA HIS A 177 -6.34 30.20 3.84
C HIS A 177 -6.03 29.22 4.99
N THR A 178 -7.00 29.06 5.88
CA THR A 178 -7.00 27.94 6.83
C THR A 178 -7.40 26.68 6.06
N ILE A 179 -6.79 25.53 6.42
CA ILE A 179 -7.16 24.23 5.82
C ILE A 179 -8.65 23.99 6.03
N THR A 180 -9.31 23.63 4.94
CA THR A 180 -10.65 23.05 5.02
C THR A 180 -10.51 21.57 5.29
N ALA A 181 -10.96 21.11 6.47
CA ALA A 181 -11.03 19.68 6.76
C ALA A 181 -11.94 18.99 5.72
N VAL A 182 -11.55 17.80 5.32
CA VAL A 182 -12.45 16.94 4.52
C VAL A 182 -13.23 16.12 5.54
N GLU A 183 -14.52 16.41 5.62
CA GLU A 183 -15.43 15.72 6.53
C GLU A 183 -15.66 14.27 6.09
N PRO A 184 -15.84 13.35 7.05
CA PRO A 184 -16.26 11.99 6.75
C PRO A 184 -17.54 11.96 5.90
N LYS A 185 -17.64 10.99 5.00
CA LYS A 185 -18.83 10.84 4.13
C LYS A 185 -19.96 10.19 4.92
N VAL A 186 -20.77 10.99 5.57
CA VAL A 186 -21.91 10.56 6.39
C VAL A 186 -23.28 10.82 5.74
N ASP A 187 -23.34 11.71 4.77
CA ASP A 187 -24.55 12.10 4.05
C ASP A 187 -25.20 10.98 3.24
N THR A 188 -24.43 9.92 2.95
CA THR A 188 -24.89 8.71 2.25
C THR A 188 -25.36 7.61 3.20
N ILE A 189 -25.12 7.73 4.51
CA ILE A 189 -25.52 6.72 5.52
C ILE A 189 -27.03 6.83 5.76
N ARG A 190 -27.79 5.85 5.27
CA ARG A 190 -29.24 5.81 5.46
C ARG A 190 -29.58 4.96 6.69
N PRO A 191 -30.39 5.47 7.65
CA PRO A 191 -30.77 4.71 8.86
C PRO A 191 -31.36 3.34 8.55
N LYS A 192 -32.16 3.23 7.50
CA LYS A 192 -32.76 1.94 7.07
C LYS A 192 -31.71 0.91 6.67
N ASP A 193 -30.63 1.33 6.01
CA ASP A 193 -29.57 0.39 5.59
C ASP A 193 -28.80 -0.08 6.82
N VAL A 194 -28.55 0.81 7.80
CA VAL A 194 -27.91 0.45 9.08
C VAL A 194 -28.81 -0.52 9.88
N ASP A 195 -30.14 -0.28 9.90
CA ASP A 195 -31.10 -1.18 10.56
C ASP A 195 -31.11 -2.56 9.90
N THR A 196 -31.07 -2.62 8.56
CA THR A 196 -30.99 -3.88 7.81
C THR A 196 -29.70 -4.62 8.14
N ALA A 197 -28.56 -3.93 8.14
CA ALA A 197 -27.27 -4.50 8.51
C ALA A 197 -27.27 -5.05 9.94
N ALA A 198 -27.81 -4.28 10.90
CA ALA A 198 -27.92 -4.71 12.30
C ALA A 198 -28.80 -5.97 12.45
N GLN A 199 -29.90 -6.05 11.71
CA GLN A 199 -30.78 -7.24 11.70
C GLN A 199 -30.07 -8.47 11.12
N MET A 200 -29.31 -8.32 10.02
CA MET A 200 -28.53 -9.40 9.43
C MET A 200 -27.49 -9.92 10.43
N ILE A 201 -26.74 -9.02 11.07
CA ILE A 201 -25.74 -9.37 12.08
C ILE A 201 -26.40 -10.08 13.27
N ALA A 202 -27.53 -9.56 13.75
CA ALA A 202 -28.26 -10.17 14.86
C ALA A 202 -28.82 -11.56 14.51
N ALA A 203 -29.11 -11.89 13.27
CA ALA A 203 -29.62 -13.17 12.82
C ALA A 203 -28.55 -14.24 12.58
N ALA A 204 -27.30 -13.85 12.34
CA ALA A 204 -26.21 -14.74 11.99
C ALA A 204 -25.91 -15.77 13.09
N LYS A 205 -25.48 -16.96 12.68
CA LYS A 205 -25.00 -18.06 13.54
C LYS A 205 -23.51 -18.35 13.33
N LYS A 206 -23.01 -18.07 12.13
CA LYS A 206 -21.61 -18.24 11.72
C LYS A 206 -21.10 -16.96 11.04
N PRO A 207 -21.09 -15.80 11.75
CA PRO A 207 -20.61 -14.56 11.16
C PRO A 207 -19.12 -14.63 10.91
N PHE A 208 -18.68 -14.06 9.77
CA PHE A 208 -17.28 -13.93 9.43
C PHE A 208 -17.02 -12.51 8.91
N ILE A 209 -15.98 -11.87 9.42
CA ILE A 209 -15.63 -10.49 9.06
C ILE A 209 -14.46 -10.51 8.09
N PHE A 210 -14.63 -9.85 6.94
CA PHE A 210 -13.59 -9.63 5.95
C PHE A 210 -13.18 -8.15 5.92
N VAL A 211 -11.94 -7.87 6.31
CA VAL A 211 -11.41 -6.50 6.44
C VAL A 211 -10.54 -6.14 5.24
N GLY A 212 -10.87 -5.02 4.60
CA GLY A 212 -10.10 -4.47 3.50
C GLY A 212 -9.33 -3.20 3.84
N GLY A 213 -8.64 -2.63 2.85
CA GLY A 213 -7.87 -1.39 2.99
C GLY A 213 -8.69 -0.17 3.41
N GLY A 214 -10.00 -0.18 3.15
CA GLY A 214 -10.91 0.88 3.59
C GLY A 214 -10.96 1.04 5.11
N ALA A 215 -10.76 -0.05 5.88
CA ALA A 215 -10.70 0.02 7.33
C ALA A 215 -9.44 0.74 7.84
N VAL A 216 -8.30 0.52 7.17
CA VAL A 216 -7.04 1.25 7.45
C VAL A 216 -7.18 2.73 7.09
N ILE A 217 -7.78 3.02 5.91
CA ILE A 217 -7.95 4.40 5.41
C ILE A 217 -8.89 5.21 6.31
N ALA A 218 -9.98 4.62 6.78
CA ALA A 218 -10.97 5.26 7.65
C ALA A 218 -10.54 5.33 9.12
N ASP A 219 -9.34 4.83 9.48
CA ASP A 219 -8.89 4.72 10.87
C ASP A 219 -9.92 4.02 11.78
N ALA A 220 -10.55 2.94 11.28
CA ALA A 220 -11.68 2.24 11.90
C ALA A 220 -11.27 0.98 12.69
N SER A 221 -9.98 0.81 13.00
CA SER A 221 -9.44 -0.43 13.60
C SER A 221 -10.05 -0.73 14.98
N GLU A 222 -10.29 0.29 15.80
CA GLU A 222 -10.93 0.13 17.11
C GLU A 222 -12.37 -0.35 16.97
N GLU A 223 -13.13 0.25 16.05
CA GLU A 223 -14.52 -0.12 15.78
C GLU A 223 -14.64 -1.53 15.15
N VAL A 224 -13.69 -1.90 14.28
CA VAL A 224 -13.60 -3.28 13.74
C VAL A 224 -13.37 -4.28 14.85
N ARG A 225 -12.42 -4.00 15.75
CA ARG A 225 -12.14 -4.85 16.91
C ARG A 225 -13.34 -4.94 17.84
N ALA A 226 -13.96 -3.80 18.16
CA ALA A 226 -15.15 -3.76 19.00
C ALA A 226 -16.32 -4.58 18.40
N LEU A 227 -16.53 -4.50 17.07
CA LEU A 227 -17.53 -5.30 16.37
C LEU A 227 -17.22 -6.79 16.49
N ALA A 228 -15.99 -7.21 16.15
CA ALA A 228 -15.58 -8.60 16.16
C ALA A 228 -15.79 -9.25 17.54
N HIS A 229 -15.32 -8.58 18.60
CA HIS A 229 -15.48 -9.09 19.97
C HIS A 229 -16.93 -9.04 20.46
N LYS A 230 -17.69 -7.98 20.11
CA LYS A 230 -19.09 -7.85 20.52
C LYS A 230 -19.97 -8.98 20.02
N ILE A 231 -19.68 -9.47 18.80
CA ILE A 231 -20.45 -10.57 18.19
C ILE A 231 -19.65 -11.87 18.12
N GLN A 232 -18.47 -11.95 18.70
CA GLN A 232 -17.56 -13.11 18.62
C GLN A 232 -17.45 -13.66 17.18
N ALA A 233 -17.17 -12.78 16.22
CA ALA A 233 -16.99 -13.14 14.82
C ALA A 233 -15.49 -13.26 14.49
N PRO A 234 -15.03 -14.40 13.96
CA PRO A 234 -13.69 -14.51 13.41
C PRO A 234 -13.45 -13.51 12.28
N VAL A 235 -12.18 -13.09 12.10
CA VAL A 235 -11.78 -12.01 11.20
C VAL A 235 -10.67 -12.48 10.27
N CYS A 236 -10.85 -12.26 8.97
CA CYS A 236 -9.80 -12.35 7.97
C CYS A 236 -9.54 -10.99 7.33
N ASP A 237 -8.41 -10.84 6.66
CA ASP A 237 -8.08 -9.62 5.96
C ASP A 237 -7.70 -9.86 4.49
N SER A 238 -7.82 -8.80 3.69
CA SER A 238 -7.13 -8.69 2.42
C SER A 238 -5.69 -8.21 2.64
N LEU A 239 -4.85 -8.32 1.62
CA LEU A 239 -3.48 -7.79 1.65
C LEU A 239 -3.44 -6.32 2.11
N MET A 240 -4.39 -5.48 1.65
CA MET A 240 -4.48 -4.06 2.02
C MET A 240 -5.14 -3.80 3.38
N GLY A 241 -5.81 -4.80 3.95
CA GLY A 241 -6.46 -4.72 5.26
C GLY A 241 -5.53 -5.03 6.44
N LYS A 242 -4.29 -5.44 6.18
CA LYS A 242 -3.30 -5.80 7.19
C LYS A 242 -3.15 -4.71 8.26
N GLY A 243 -3.19 -5.15 9.53
CA GLY A 243 -3.07 -4.27 10.69
C GLY A 243 -4.34 -3.52 11.08
N ALA A 244 -5.42 -3.54 10.26
CA ALA A 244 -6.70 -3.00 10.69
C ALA A 244 -7.35 -3.85 11.79
N PHE A 245 -7.03 -5.13 11.82
CA PHE A 245 -7.30 -6.04 12.93
C PHE A 245 -5.98 -6.73 13.31
N SER A 246 -5.70 -6.82 14.61
CA SER A 246 -4.40 -7.33 15.08
C SER A 246 -4.19 -8.79 14.68
N GLY A 247 -3.02 -9.08 14.08
CA GLY A 247 -2.60 -10.45 13.77
C GLY A 247 -2.31 -11.34 14.99
N GLU A 248 -2.30 -10.77 16.20
CA GLU A 248 -2.16 -11.49 17.47
C GLU A 248 -3.51 -11.77 18.15
N ASP A 249 -4.62 -11.19 17.67
CA ASP A 249 -5.94 -11.40 18.24
C ASP A 249 -6.42 -12.86 18.02
N GLU A 250 -7.06 -13.44 19.03
CA GLU A 250 -7.54 -14.82 18.98
C GLU A 250 -8.55 -15.08 17.85
N LEU A 251 -9.36 -14.07 17.51
CA LEU A 251 -10.35 -14.14 16.44
C LEU A 251 -9.73 -13.98 15.04
N TYR A 252 -8.45 -13.60 14.92
CA TYR A 252 -7.81 -13.45 13.63
C TYR A 252 -7.48 -14.79 12.98
N THR A 253 -7.86 -14.97 11.71
CA THR A 253 -7.68 -16.24 10.97
C THR A 253 -6.58 -16.18 9.91
N GLY A 254 -6.05 -15.00 9.62
CA GLY A 254 -5.05 -14.77 8.57
C GLY A 254 -5.65 -14.14 7.32
N PRO A 255 -4.81 -13.93 6.28
CA PRO A 255 -5.28 -13.43 4.99
C PRO A 255 -6.19 -14.43 4.30
N VAL A 256 -7.10 -13.91 3.43
CA VAL A 256 -8.00 -14.73 2.60
C VAL A 256 -7.64 -14.57 1.12
N GLY A 257 -7.94 -15.59 0.32
CA GLY A 257 -7.78 -15.59 -1.13
C GLY A 257 -6.67 -16.51 -1.63
N MET A 258 -6.09 -16.18 -2.78
CA MET A 258 -5.13 -17.03 -3.52
C MET A 258 -3.97 -17.54 -2.66
N HIS A 259 -3.37 -16.70 -1.83
CA HIS A 259 -2.32 -17.06 -0.88
C HIS A 259 -2.78 -16.86 0.58
N GLY A 260 -4.08 -16.98 0.79
CA GLY A 260 -4.69 -16.94 2.12
C GLY A 260 -4.41 -18.22 2.92
N THR A 261 -4.68 -18.16 4.24
CA THR A 261 -4.64 -19.35 5.08
C THR A 261 -5.76 -20.32 4.69
N LYS A 262 -5.53 -21.63 4.82
CA LYS A 262 -6.60 -22.63 4.64
C LYS A 262 -7.78 -22.34 5.56
N THR A 263 -7.53 -21.92 6.81
CA THR A 263 -8.56 -21.53 7.78
C THR A 263 -9.45 -20.41 7.26
N SER A 264 -8.87 -19.30 6.76
CA SER A 264 -9.66 -18.18 6.24
C SER A 264 -10.47 -18.57 5.00
N ASN A 265 -9.87 -19.34 4.09
CA ASN A 265 -10.52 -19.78 2.86
C ASN A 265 -11.70 -20.74 3.16
N TYR A 266 -11.52 -21.70 4.06
CA TYR A 266 -12.61 -22.60 4.47
C TYR A 266 -13.69 -21.86 5.26
N ALA A 267 -13.31 -20.96 6.19
CA ALA A 267 -14.27 -20.15 6.94
C ALA A 267 -15.13 -19.28 6.02
N MET A 268 -14.53 -18.73 4.95
CA MET A 268 -15.26 -17.99 3.91
C MET A 268 -16.32 -18.83 3.22
N CYS A 269 -16.02 -20.11 2.96
CA CYS A 269 -16.97 -21.04 2.33
C CYS A 269 -18.05 -21.60 3.31
N GLU A 270 -17.81 -21.52 4.62
CA GLU A 270 -18.70 -22.11 5.64
C GLU A 270 -19.57 -21.12 6.40
N CYS A 271 -19.22 -19.82 6.41
CA CYS A 271 -19.96 -18.79 7.12
C CYS A 271 -21.38 -18.63 6.57
N ASP A 272 -22.33 -18.18 7.42
CA ASP A 272 -23.72 -17.87 7.02
C ASP A 272 -23.95 -16.36 6.82
N LEU A 273 -23.03 -15.53 7.32
CA LEU A 273 -22.99 -14.10 7.08
C LEU A 273 -21.55 -13.64 6.88
N LEU A 274 -21.25 -13.07 5.72
CA LEU A 274 -20.00 -12.37 5.44
C LEU A 274 -20.20 -10.87 5.63
N ILE A 275 -19.46 -10.28 6.59
CA ILE A 275 -19.46 -8.84 6.86
C ILE A 275 -18.19 -8.25 6.23
N THR A 276 -18.34 -7.54 5.13
CA THR A 276 -17.21 -6.98 4.37
C THR A 276 -17.03 -5.51 4.71
N LEU A 277 -15.85 -5.17 5.22
CA LEU A 277 -15.50 -3.86 5.75
C LEU A 277 -14.44 -3.18 4.88
N GLY A 278 -14.87 -2.30 3.95
CA GLY A 278 -13.97 -1.54 3.08
C GLY A 278 -13.10 -2.41 2.17
N ALA A 279 -13.67 -3.47 1.60
CA ALA A 279 -12.99 -4.39 0.69
C ALA A 279 -13.71 -4.50 -0.67
N ARG A 280 -12.93 -4.62 -1.76
CA ARG A 280 -13.41 -4.49 -3.15
C ARG A 280 -13.71 -5.82 -3.85
N PHE A 281 -13.61 -6.95 -3.21
CA PHE A 281 -13.76 -8.27 -3.81
C PHE A 281 -12.86 -8.46 -5.06
N SER A 282 -11.54 -8.25 -4.87
CA SER A 282 -10.55 -8.49 -5.92
C SER A 282 -10.52 -9.97 -6.34
N ASP A 283 -10.19 -10.23 -7.61
CA ASP A 283 -10.01 -11.58 -8.16
C ASP A 283 -8.99 -12.43 -7.39
N ARG A 284 -7.99 -11.79 -6.78
CA ARG A 284 -7.01 -12.46 -5.91
C ARG A 284 -7.59 -12.91 -4.57
N VAL A 285 -8.75 -12.38 -4.19
CA VAL A 285 -9.47 -12.75 -2.96
C VAL A 285 -10.63 -13.70 -3.27
N THR A 286 -11.37 -13.43 -4.33
CA THR A 286 -12.61 -14.17 -4.61
C THR A 286 -12.40 -15.53 -5.27
N GLY A 287 -11.30 -15.70 -6.02
CA GLY A 287 -11.19 -16.85 -6.91
C GLY A 287 -12.36 -16.88 -7.90
N ASP A 288 -13.06 -18.03 -8.01
CA ASP A 288 -14.31 -18.11 -8.78
C ASP A 288 -15.44 -17.37 -8.04
N THR A 289 -15.91 -16.29 -8.64
CA THR A 289 -17.00 -15.46 -8.08
C THR A 289 -18.33 -16.21 -7.91
N LYS A 290 -18.54 -17.32 -8.63
CA LYS A 290 -19.76 -18.14 -8.53
C LYS A 290 -19.79 -19.02 -7.27
N THR A 291 -18.61 -19.34 -6.75
CA THR A 291 -18.44 -20.18 -5.56
C THR A 291 -17.93 -19.41 -4.34
N PHE A 292 -17.78 -18.08 -4.47
CA PHE A 292 -17.34 -17.23 -3.38
C PHE A 292 -18.41 -17.13 -2.29
N ALA A 293 -18.05 -17.48 -1.04
CA ALA A 293 -18.92 -17.45 0.13
C ALA A 293 -20.31 -18.08 -0.12
N PRO A 294 -20.39 -19.34 -0.62
CA PRO A 294 -21.60 -19.89 -1.25
C PRO A 294 -22.76 -20.11 -0.28
N LYS A 295 -22.51 -20.11 1.03
CA LYS A 295 -23.51 -20.32 2.08
C LYS A 295 -23.91 -19.03 2.79
N ALA A 296 -23.19 -17.93 2.53
CA ALA A 296 -23.34 -16.70 3.25
C ALA A 296 -24.32 -15.73 2.59
N LYS A 297 -25.06 -14.99 3.40
CA LYS A 297 -25.51 -13.66 3.01
C LYS A 297 -24.33 -12.70 3.09
N ILE A 298 -24.27 -11.72 2.18
CA ILE A 298 -23.16 -10.79 2.10
C ILE A 298 -23.62 -9.37 2.43
N LEU A 299 -23.05 -8.81 3.49
CA LEU A 299 -23.20 -7.41 3.88
C LEU A 299 -21.92 -6.65 3.51
N GLN A 300 -22.01 -5.64 2.65
CA GLN A 300 -20.87 -4.79 2.27
C GLN A 300 -21.01 -3.38 2.82
N ILE A 301 -19.97 -2.90 3.51
CA ILE A 301 -19.86 -1.53 3.99
C ILE A 301 -18.70 -0.88 3.25
N ASP A 302 -18.98 0.16 2.46
CA ASP A 302 -17.99 0.85 1.65
C ASP A 302 -18.30 2.34 1.49
N VAL A 303 -17.28 3.17 1.31
CA VAL A 303 -17.43 4.60 1.04
C VAL A 303 -17.78 4.88 -0.42
N ASP A 304 -17.46 3.94 -1.31
CA ASP A 304 -17.63 4.06 -2.76
C ASP A 304 -18.82 3.22 -3.26
N ALA A 305 -19.89 3.89 -3.62
CA ALA A 305 -21.08 3.23 -4.18
C ALA A 305 -20.80 2.42 -5.45
N ALA A 306 -19.75 2.76 -6.21
CA ALA A 306 -19.37 2.04 -7.43
C ALA A 306 -18.79 0.65 -7.17
N GLU A 307 -18.37 0.35 -5.95
CA GLU A 307 -17.89 -0.99 -5.58
C GLU A 307 -19.02 -1.96 -5.20
N ILE A 308 -20.24 -1.45 -4.93
CA ILE A 308 -21.38 -2.29 -4.58
C ILE A 308 -21.90 -3.04 -5.81
N ASN A 309 -22.03 -4.36 -5.69
CA ASN A 309 -22.47 -5.27 -6.76
C ASN A 309 -21.55 -5.30 -8.00
N LYS A 310 -20.32 -4.83 -7.88
CA LYS A 310 -19.38 -4.77 -9.02
C LYS A 310 -18.82 -6.15 -9.37
N ASN A 311 -18.28 -6.86 -8.41
CA ASN A 311 -17.66 -8.18 -8.61
C ASN A 311 -18.50 -9.30 -7.96
N ILE A 312 -19.07 -9.03 -6.80
CA ILE A 312 -19.95 -9.94 -6.06
C ILE A 312 -21.27 -9.24 -5.81
N VAL A 313 -22.38 -9.92 -6.04
CA VAL A 313 -23.72 -9.42 -5.70
C VAL A 313 -23.91 -9.58 -4.20
N VAL A 314 -24.31 -8.50 -3.52
CA VAL A 314 -24.48 -8.48 -2.06
C VAL A 314 -25.95 -8.41 -1.65
N ASP A 315 -26.30 -8.99 -0.50
CA ASP A 315 -27.67 -8.99 0.03
C ASP A 315 -28.05 -7.64 0.65
N ALA A 316 -27.07 -6.94 1.24
CA ALA A 316 -27.25 -5.61 1.78
C ALA A 316 -25.95 -4.80 1.72
N SER A 317 -26.11 -3.47 1.70
CA SER A 317 -24.96 -2.56 1.75
C SER A 317 -25.26 -1.32 2.58
N VAL A 318 -24.19 -0.75 3.18
CA VAL A 318 -24.22 0.58 3.79
C VAL A 318 -23.13 1.42 3.14
N ILE A 319 -23.52 2.56 2.54
CA ILE A 319 -22.59 3.46 1.85
C ILE A 319 -22.26 4.64 2.75
N GLY A 320 -20.99 4.79 3.11
CA GLY A 320 -20.50 5.88 3.94
C GLY A 320 -19.12 5.62 4.53
N ASP A 321 -18.64 6.56 5.32
CA ASP A 321 -17.40 6.40 6.08
C ASP A 321 -17.52 5.18 7.00
N LEU A 322 -16.54 4.27 6.92
CA LEU A 322 -16.62 2.98 7.61
C LEU A 322 -16.65 3.15 9.13
N ARG A 323 -15.83 4.05 9.68
CA ARG A 323 -15.78 4.31 11.11
C ARG A 323 -17.11 4.80 11.64
N GLU A 324 -17.73 5.74 10.93
CA GLU A 324 -19.03 6.30 11.33
C GLU A 324 -20.16 5.26 11.20
N VAL A 325 -20.15 4.43 10.15
CA VAL A 325 -21.10 3.31 10.02
C VAL A 325 -20.96 2.31 11.16
N LEU A 326 -19.72 1.93 11.50
CA LEU A 326 -19.46 0.97 12.58
C LEU A 326 -19.90 1.50 13.94
N LYS A 327 -19.71 2.79 14.25
CA LYS A 327 -20.24 3.41 15.47
C LYS A 327 -21.75 3.24 15.58
N LEU A 328 -22.48 3.55 14.50
CA LEU A 328 -23.95 3.37 14.48
C LEU A 328 -24.39 1.91 14.63
N LEU A 329 -23.65 0.97 14.03
CA LEU A 329 -23.92 -0.45 14.16
C LEU A 329 -23.67 -0.93 15.59
N LEU A 330 -22.56 -0.53 16.20
CA LEU A 330 -22.20 -0.90 17.58
C LEU A 330 -23.26 -0.46 18.61
N GLU A 331 -23.97 0.64 18.37
CA GLU A 331 -25.09 1.07 19.21
C GLU A 331 -26.33 0.19 19.07
N LYS A 332 -26.54 -0.41 17.88
CA LYS A 332 -27.80 -1.13 17.54
C LYS A 332 -27.72 -2.65 17.72
N ILE A 333 -26.54 -3.24 17.56
CA ILE A 333 -26.37 -4.70 17.64
C ILE A 333 -26.26 -5.15 19.10
N PRO A 334 -26.92 -6.25 19.51
CA PRO A 334 -26.71 -6.84 20.83
C PRO A 334 -25.37 -7.58 20.88
N GLU A 335 -24.86 -7.79 22.11
CA GLU A 335 -23.79 -8.76 22.32
C GLU A 335 -24.28 -10.16 21.96
N LYS A 336 -23.42 -10.91 21.30
CA LYS A 336 -23.70 -12.29 20.89
C LYS A 336 -22.49 -13.17 21.10
N ARG A 337 -22.76 -14.43 21.44
CA ARG A 337 -21.76 -15.48 21.54
C ARG A 337 -21.97 -16.48 20.41
N HIS A 338 -20.87 -16.87 19.78
CA HIS A 338 -20.85 -17.90 18.75
C HIS A 338 -19.78 -18.95 19.06
N ASP A 339 -19.80 -19.45 20.31
CA ASP A 339 -18.75 -20.30 20.88
C ASP A 339 -18.41 -21.52 20.02
N GLU A 340 -19.45 -22.24 19.50
CA GLU A 340 -19.23 -23.39 18.62
C GLU A 340 -18.56 -23.02 17.31
N TRP A 341 -18.89 -21.84 16.74
CA TRP A 341 -18.29 -21.35 15.52
C TRP A 341 -16.83 -20.92 15.75
N VAL A 342 -16.57 -20.18 16.82
CA VAL A 342 -15.21 -19.78 17.20
C VAL A 342 -14.34 -21.01 17.46
N GLN A 343 -14.87 -22.02 18.21
CA GLN A 343 -14.13 -23.24 18.48
C GLN A 343 -13.80 -23.99 17.18
N HIS A 344 -14.77 -24.13 16.27
CA HIS A 344 -14.54 -24.74 14.97
C HIS A 344 -13.41 -24.03 14.17
N ILE A 345 -13.37 -22.71 14.23
CA ILE A 345 -12.28 -21.92 13.61
C ILE A 345 -10.94 -22.18 14.30
N GLN A 346 -10.90 -22.28 15.63
CA GLN A 346 -9.66 -22.61 16.36
C GLN A 346 -9.18 -24.03 16.01
N ASP A 347 -10.08 -25.00 15.93
CA ASP A 347 -9.74 -26.37 15.51
C ASP A 347 -9.15 -26.39 14.08
N MET A 348 -9.68 -25.55 13.17
CA MET A 348 -9.12 -25.38 11.83
C MET A 348 -7.73 -24.73 11.85
N LYS A 349 -7.49 -23.71 12.71
CA LYS A 349 -6.16 -23.09 12.85
C LYS A 349 -5.12 -24.10 13.33
N GLU A 350 -5.48 -24.97 14.26
CA GLU A 350 -4.60 -26.04 14.75
C GLU A 350 -4.35 -27.11 13.70
N LYS A 351 -5.37 -27.45 12.91
CA LYS A 351 -5.27 -28.46 11.86
C LYS A 351 -4.48 -28.02 10.63
N TYR A 352 -4.55 -26.73 10.30
CA TYR A 352 -3.97 -26.16 9.08
C TYR A 352 -3.04 -24.96 9.37
N PRO A 353 -2.00 -25.15 10.20
CA PRO A 353 -1.05 -24.06 10.47
C PRO A 353 -0.27 -23.70 9.20
N LEU A 354 0.13 -22.42 9.11
CA LEU A 354 1.16 -22.05 8.14
C LEU A 354 2.48 -22.73 8.53
N ASN A 355 3.11 -23.37 7.57
CA ASN A 355 4.35 -24.11 7.77
C ASN A 355 5.34 -23.83 6.64
N TYR A 356 6.62 -24.01 6.92
CA TYR A 356 7.74 -23.92 5.96
C TYR A 356 8.85 -24.88 6.35
N ASP A 357 9.81 -25.12 5.47
CA ASP A 357 10.96 -25.97 5.76
C ASP A 357 11.91 -25.31 6.78
N HIS A 358 11.99 -25.89 7.97
CA HIS A 358 12.85 -25.45 9.06
C HIS A 358 14.30 -25.96 8.98
N SER A 359 14.66 -26.73 7.95
CA SER A 359 16.01 -27.30 7.77
C SER A 359 16.95 -26.40 6.98
N GLN A 360 16.41 -25.37 6.32
CA GLN A 360 17.17 -24.47 5.44
C GLN A 360 16.74 -23.00 5.59
N LEU A 361 17.56 -22.10 5.07
CA LEU A 361 17.26 -20.68 5.03
C LEU A 361 16.12 -20.41 4.05
N THR A 362 15.00 -19.88 4.56
CA THR A 362 13.80 -19.56 3.78
C THR A 362 13.35 -18.12 4.00
N GLY A 363 12.52 -17.58 3.08
CA GLY A 363 11.89 -16.28 3.24
C GLY A 363 11.03 -16.19 4.51
N PRO A 364 10.13 -17.15 4.77
CA PRO A 364 9.36 -17.23 6.01
C PRO A 364 10.20 -17.16 7.27
N TYR A 365 11.32 -17.90 7.34
CA TYR A 365 12.21 -17.88 8.48
C TYR A 365 12.79 -16.49 8.77
N VAL A 366 13.28 -15.79 7.74
CA VAL A 366 13.83 -14.43 7.87
C VAL A 366 12.75 -13.47 8.39
N ILE A 367 11.53 -13.57 7.85
CA ILE A 367 10.40 -12.70 8.22
C ILE A 367 9.93 -12.98 9.65
N GLN A 368 9.84 -14.24 10.04
CA GLN A 368 9.47 -14.62 11.41
C GLN A 368 10.51 -14.13 12.42
N LYS A 369 11.82 -14.26 12.11
CA LYS A 369 12.88 -13.72 12.96
C LYS A 369 12.83 -12.18 13.04
N LEU A 370 12.50 -11.50 11.94
CA LEU A 370 12.28 -10.06 11.96
C LEU A 370 11.11 -9.69 12.89
N TYR A 371 9.98 -10.40 12.80
CA TYR A 371 8.85 -10.21 13.68
C TYR A 371 9.22 -10.42 15.17
N GLU A 372 9.92 -11.51 15.48
CA GLU A 372 10.37 -11.82 16.85
C GLU A 372 11.27 -10.71 17.43
N LEU A 373 12.24 -10.22 16.64
CA LEU A 373 13.20 -9.19 17.06
C LEU A 373 12.58 -7.80 17.20
N THR A 374 11.56 -7.47 16.40
CA THR A 374 10.87 -6.19 16.46
C THR A 374 9.66 -6.22 17.41
N GLY A 375 9.23 -7.41 17.83
CA GLY A 375 7.98 -7.60 18.57
C GLY A 375 6.77 -7.14 17.75
N GLY A 376 6.88 -7.09 16.42
CA GLY A 376 5.86 -6.57 15.50
C GLY A 376 5.76 -5.04 15.45
N ASP A 377 6.62 -4.28 16.15
CA ASP A 377 6.65 -2.81 16.11
C ASP A 377 7.61 -2.32 15.01
N ALA A 378 7.21 -2.51 13.77
CA ALA A 378 7.92 -2.01 12.60
C ALA A 378 6.95 -1.70 11.47
N ILE A 379 7.30 -0.72 10.64
CA ILE A 379 6.66 -0.49 9.35
C ILE A 379 7.37 -1.39 8.32
N ILE A 380 6.62 -2.32 7.75
CA ILE A 380 7.11 -3.23 6.73
C ILE A 380 6.62 -2.74 5.37
N SER A 381 7.55 -2.33 4.52
CA SER A 381 7.28 -2.14 3.10
C SER A 381 7.65 -3.41 2.35
N THR A 382 6.95 -3.75 1.29
CA THR A 382 7.35 -4.86 0.42
C THR A 382 7.31 -4.46 -1.05
N ASP A 383 8.19 -5.08 -1.81
CA ASP A 383 8.00 -5.22 -3.24
C ASP A 383 6.98 -6.33 -3.55
N VAL A 384 6.80 -6.68 -4.83
CA VAL A 384 5.76 -7.60 -5.28
C VAL A 384 6.34 -8.94 -5.75
N GLY A 385 5.89 -10.02 -5.12
CA GLY A 385 6.33 -11.39 -5.40
C GLY A 385 6.15 -12.32 -4.21
N GLN A 386 6.92 -13.42 -4.17
CA GLN A 386 6.86 -14.39 -3.07
C GLN A 386 7.11 -13.73 -1.70
N HIS A 387 8.08 -12.84 -1.63
CA HIS A 387 8.45 -12.08 -0.42
C HIS A 387 7.28 -11.24 0.14
N GLN A 388 6.43 -10.69 -0.72
CA GLN A 388 5.21 -9.96 -0.33
C GLN A 388 4.22 -10.91 0.36
N MET A 389 4.00 -12.08 -0.23
CA MET A 389 3.06 -13.07 0.32
C MET A 389 3.59 -13.62 1.64
N TRP A 390 4.88 -13.98 1.71
CA TRP A 390 5.49 -14.43 2.97
C TRP A 390 5.44 -13.36 4.06
N ALA A 391 5.66 -12.08 3.72
CA ALA A 391 5.50 -10.98 4.68
C ALA A 391 4.05 -10.90 5.20
N ALA A 392 3.07 -11.02 4.32
CA ALA A 392 1.65 -11.00 4.69
C ALA A 392 1.22 -12.21 5.54
N GLN A 393 1.87 -13.37 5.37
CA GLN A 393 1.57 -14.61 6.08
C GLN A 393 2.28 -14.71 7.44
N TYR A 394 3.56 -14.35 7.52
CA TYR A 394 4.43 -14.67 8.65
C TYR A 394 4.80 -13.46 9.54
N PHE A 395 4.56 -12.22 9.10
CA PHE A 395 4.67 -11.05 9.97
C PHE A 395 3.29 -10.70 10.53
N LYS A 396 3.14 -10.73 11.86
CA LYS A 396 1.86 -10.42 12.52
C LYS A 396 1.73 -8.91 12.71
N PHE A 397 1.02 -8.26 11.79
CA PHE A 397 0.74 -6.83 11.88
C PHE A 397 -0.27 -6.56 13.00
N LYS A 398 0.09 -5.68 13.94
CA LYS A 398 -0.72 -5.36 15.13
C LYS A 398 -1.48 -4.05 14.97
N GLU A 399 -0.90 -3.11 14.23
CA GLU A 399 -1.37 -1.75 14.08
C GLU A 399 -1.63 -1.41 12.61
N PRO A 400 -2.63 -0.55 12.32
CA PRO A 400 -2.87 -0.04 10.98
C PRO A 400 -1.67 0.78 10.48
N ARG A 401 -1.55 0.94 9.16
CA ARG A 401 -0.50 1.73 8.49
C ARG A 401 0.93 1.21 8.69
N THR A 402 1.08 -0.04 9.11
CA THR A 402 2.39 -0.69 9.29
C THR A 402 2.76 -1.66 8.18
N PHE A 403 1.86 -1.93 7.23
CA PHE A 403 2.12 -2.73 6.04
C PHE A 403 1.91 -1.90 4.76
N LEU A 404 2.99 -1.66 4.03
CA LEU A 404 3.01 -0.85 2.81
C LEU A 404 3.37 -1.74 1.61
N THR A 405 2.46 -1.89 0.67
CA THR A 405 2.69 -2.75 -0.49
C THR A 405 1.82 -2.31 -1.66
N SER A 406 2.22 -2.63 -2.89
CA SER A 406 1.40 -2.45 -4.08
C SER A 406 0.46 -3.64 -4.25
N GLY A 407 -0.73 -3.58 -3.65
CA GLY A 407 -1.68 -4.69 -3.64
C GLY A 407 -2.54 -4.77 -4.91
N GLY A 408 -2.96 -3.63 -5.44
CA GLY A 408 -3.86 -3.56 -6.60
C GLY A 408 -3.14 -3.61 -7.95
N LEU A 409 -2.10 -2.81 -8.14
CA LEU A 409 -1.34 -2.77 -9.39
C LEU A 409 -0.25 -3.85 -9.46
N GLY A 410 0.30 -4.27 -8.33
CA GLY A 410 1.36 -5.26 -8.29
C GLY A 410 2.71 -4.73 -8.81
N THR A 411 3.08 -3.53 -8.42
CA THR A 411 4.25 -2.82 -8.93
C THR A 411 5.55 -3.36 -8.33
N MET A 412 6.33 -4.08 -9.11
CA MET A 412 7.71 -4.40 -8.78
C MET A 412 8.56 -3.12 -8.79
N GLY A 413 9.47 -2.97 -7.83
CA GLY A 413 10.28 -1.76 -7.63
C GLY A 413 9.61 -0.70 -6.73
N TYR A 414 8.44 -0.99 -6.15
CA TYR A 414 7.70 -0.09 -5.26
C TYR A 414 8.36 0.08 -3.88
N GLY A 415 8.83 -1.03 -3.31
CA GLY A 415 9.06 -1.17 -1.87
C GLY A 415 10.09 -0.20 -1.29
N LEU A 416 11.25 -0.04 -1.94
CA LEU A 416 12.33 0.83 -1.43
C LEU A 416 11.92 2.31 -1.42
N GLY A 417 11.28 2.80 -2.49
CA GLY A 417 10.75 4.16 -2.52
C GLY A 417 9.73 4.38 -1.40
N ALA A 418 8.77 3.47 -1.24
CA ALA A 418 7.76 3.53 -0.19
C ALA A 418 8.37 3.51 1.22
N ALA A 419 9.40 2.67 1.46
CA ALA A 419 10.13 2.63 2.73
C ALA A 419 10.82 3.96 3.05
N ILE A 420 11.46 4.59 2.04
CA ILE A 420 12.04 5.93 2.19
C ILE A 420 10.96 6.94 2.61
N GLY A 421 9.82 6.94 1.91
CA GLY A 421 8.68 7.80 2.24
C GLY A 421 8.15 7.58 3.65
N ALA A 422 7.95 6.33 4.05
CA ALA A 422 7.53 5.96 5.40
C ALA A 422 8.53 6.42 6.46
N LYS A 423 9.84 6.24 6.21
CA LYS A 423 10.88 6.67 7.15
C LYS A 423 10.94 8.19 7.30
N MET A 424 10.66 8.92 6.23
CA MET A 424 10.57 10.39 6.28
C MET A 424 9.35 10.86 7.07
N GLY A 425 8.21 10.18 6.92
CA GLY A 425 6.96 10.51 7.62
C GLY A 425 6.91 10.03 9.08
N CYS A 426 7.61 8.92 9.37
CA CYS A 426 7.64 8.29 10.70
C CYS A 426 9.11 8.08 11.14
N PRO A 427 9.87 9.15 11.43
CA PRO A 427 11.32 9.08 11.64
C PRO A 427 11.73 8.22 12.83
N ASP A 428 10.87 8.07 13.84
CA ASP A 428 11.15 7.33 15.07
C ASP A 428 10.78 5.84 14.98
N LYS A 429 10.04 5.44 13.94
CA LYS A 429 9.66 4.03 13.72
C LYS A 429 10.77 3.26 13.02
N THR A 430 10.90 1.99 13.35
CA THR A 430 11.68 1.03 12.56
C THR A 430 10.99 0.83 11.21
N VAL A 431 11.74 0.99 10.11
CA VAL A 431 11.22 0.78 8.75
C VAL A 431 12.08 -0.25 8.04
N VAL A 432 11.44 -1.30 7.55
CA VAL A 432 12.07 -2.40 6.83
C VAL A 432 11.40 -2.58 5.48
N ASN A 433 12.18 -2.59 4.41
CA ASN A 433 11.70 -3.04 3.10
C ASN A 433 12.11 -4.50 2.85
N ILE A 434 11.18 -5.33 2.38
CA ILE A 434 11.43 -6.72 2.00
C ILE A 434 11.19 -6.85 0.49
N ALA A 435 12.22 -7.18 -0.25
CA ALA A 435 12.18 -7.31 -1.70
C ALA A 435 12.74 -8.67 -2.16
N GLY A 436 12.33 -9.13 -3.33
CA GLY A 436 13.08 -10.12 -4.07
C GLY A 436 14.20 -9.45 -4.89
N ASP A 437 15.20 -10.21 -5.29
CA ASP A 437 16.31 -9.72 -6.10
C ASP A 437 15.85 -9.12 -7.44
N GLY A 438 14.86 -9.73 -8.09
CA GLY A 438 14.27 -9.19 -9.31
C GLY A 438 13.60 -7.83 -9.12
N CYS A 439 12.92 -7.61 -8.00
CA CYS A 439 12.29 -6.33 -7.66
C CYS A 439 13.32 -5.27 -7.28
N PHE A 440 14.28 -5.62 -6.43
CA PHE A 440 15.31 -4.71 -5.97
C PHE A 440 16.10 -4.09 -7.12
N ARG A 441 16.38 -4.87 -8.18
CA ARG A 441 17.05 -4.39 -9.40
C ARG A 441 16.36 -3.20 -10.07
N MET A 442 15.04 -3.13 -9.99
CA MET A 442 14.26 -2.11 -10.71
C MET A 442 14.47 -0.70 -10.16
N ASN A 443 14.69 -0.57 -8.85
CA ASN A 443 14.82 0.72 -8.17
C ASN A 443 15.97 0.75 -7.14
N MET A 444 16.98 -0.09 -7.26
CA MET A 444 18.14 -0.13 -6.34
C MET A 444 18.94 1.19 -6.30
N ASN A 445 18.83 2.03 -7.33
CA ASN A 445 19.39 3.38 -7.36
C ASN A 445 18.87 4.25 -6.19
N GLU A 446 17.70 3.97 -5.62
CA GLU A 446 17.17 4.69 -4.47
C GLU A 446 17.89 4.35 -3.16
N ILE A 447 18.81 3.38 -3.14
CA ILE A 447 19.77 3.22 -2.02
C ILE A 447 20.58 4.51 -1.81
N ALA A 448 21.03 5.16 -2.89
CA ALA A 448 21.71 6.44 -2.80
C ALA A 448 20.80 7.55 -2.21
N THR A 449 19.50 7.49 -2.48
CA THR A 449 18.51 8.39 -1.87
C THR A 449 18.38 8.11 -0.36
N ALA A 450 18.26 6.84 0.05
CA ALA A 450 18.20 6.46 1.45
C ALA A 450 19.45 6.93 2.22
N VAL A 451 20.63 6.75 1.64
CA VAL A 451 21.92 7.24 2.20
C VAL A 451 21.91 8.76 2.36
N ARG A 452 21.44 9.48 1.34
CA ARG A 452 21.33 10.95 1.38
C ARG A 452 20.35 11.44 2.45
N CYS A 453 19.30 10.68 2.73
CA CYS A 453 18.36 10.99 3.80
C CYS A 453 18.99 10.88 5.19
N GLY A 454 20.05 10.09 5.35
CA GLY A 454 20.80 9.94 6.60
C GLY A 454 19.96 9.37 7.75
N LYS A 455 18.98 8.50 7.43
CA LYS A 455 18.09 7.87 8.42
C LYS A 455 18.24 6.36 8.39
N PRO A 456 18.10 5.67 9.53
CA PRO A 456 18.10 4.21 9.59
C PRO A 456 16.98 3.63 8.72
N LEU A 457 17.32 2.72 7.81
CA LEU A 457 16.39 1.97 6.98
C LEU A 457 17.00 0.61 6.69
N VAL A 458 16.23 -0.45 6.88
CA VAL A 458 16.67 -1.81 6.60
C VAL A 458 16.07 -2.26 5.27
N GLN A 459 16.93 -2.68 4.34
CA GLN A 459 16.54 -3.34 3.10
C GLN A 459 16.90 -4.83 3.20
N ILE A 460 15.90 -5.70 3.17
CA ILE A 460 16.11 -7.16 3.07
C ILE A 460 15.85 -7.56 1.63
N ILE A 461 16.76 -8.30 1.04
CA ILE A 461 16.63 -8.94 -0.27
C ILE A 461 16.53 -10.44 -0.04
N LEU A 462 15.37 -11.03 -0.31
CA LEU A 462 15.21 -12.48 -0.38
C LEU A 462 15.64 -12.91 -1.79
N ASN A 463 16.91 -13.24 -1.89
CA ASN A 463 17.61 -13.45 -3.16
C ASN A 463 17.63 -14.94 -3.52
N ASN A 464 16.78 -15.33 -4.44
CA ASN A 464 16.71 -16.70 -4.97
C ASN A 464 17.24 -16.82 -6.41
N HIS A 465 17.83 -15.76 -6.95
CA HIS A 465 18.36 -15.68 -8.32
C HIS A 465 17.33 -15.96 -9.43
N VAL A 466 16.02 -15.82 -9.12
CA VAL A 466 14.94 -16.04 -10.07
C VAL A 466 13.80 -15.02 -9.87
N LEU A 467 12.93 -14.87 -10.85
CA LEU A 467 11.64 -14.24 -10.67
C LEU A 467 10.68 -15.25 -9.99
N GLY A 468 10.81 -15.40 -8.67
CA GLY A 468 10.29 -16.54 -7.91
C GLY A 468 8.81 -16.81 -8.08
N MET A 469 7.94 -15.79 -8.03
CA MET A 469 6.49 -15.98 -8.23
C MET A 469 6.19 -16.43 -9.66
N VAL A 470 6.86 -15.87 -10.67
CA VAL A 470 6.66 -16.28 -12.07
C VAL A 470 7.19 -17.71 -12.29
N ARG A 471 8.35 -18.04 -11.72
CA ARG A 471 8.90 -19.39 -11.74
C ARG A 471 7.96 -20.40 -11.09
N GLN A 472 7.37 -20.09 -9.93
CA GLN A 472 6.38 -20.96 -9.27
C GLN A 472 5.19 -21.26 -10.19
N TRP A 473 4.67 -20.24 -10.92
CA TRP A 473 3.61 -20.46 -11.90
C TRP A 473 4.07 -21.30 -13.08
N GLN A 474 5.30 -21.11 -13.57
CA GLN A 474 5.87 -21.95 -14.64
C GLN A 474 6.04 -23.39 -14.19
N THR A 475 6.41 -23.60 -12.93
CA THR A 475 6.48 -24.94 -12.33
C THR A 475 5.12 -25.63 -12.31
N LEU A 476 4.10 -24.95 -11.79
CA LEU A 476 2.78 -25.53 -11.54
C LEU A 476 1.92 -25.66 -12.80
N PHE A 477 2.00 -24.69 -13.73
CA PHE A 477 1.03 -24.57 -14.81
C PHE A 477 1.64 -24.59 -16.23
N TYR A 478 2.97 -24.56 -16.37
CA TYR A 478 3.65 -24.48 -17.65
C TYR A 478 4.73 -25.56 -17.83
N GLU A 479 4.57 -26.72 -17.20
CA GLU A 479 5.45 -27.89 -17.35
C GLU A 479 6.93 -27.56 -17.16
N GLN A 480 7.25 -26.68 -16.20
CA GLN A 480 8.61 -26.24 -15.88
C GLN A 480 9.37 -25.57 -17.05
N ARG A 481 8.66 -25.01 -18.02
CA ARG A 481 9.29 -24.20 -19.07
C ARG A 481 9.68 -22.83 -18.56
N TYR A 482 10.85 -22.72 -17.95
CA TYR A 482 11.37 -21.51 -17.29
C TYR A 482 11.88 -20.48 -18.30
N SER A 483 10.97 -19.73 -18.94
CA SER A 483 11.33 -18.71 -19.92
C SER A 483 11.62 -17.38 -19.23
N GLN A 484 12.87 -16.90 -19.31
CA GLN A 484 13.33 -15.59 -18.84
C GLN A 484 13.10 -15.30 -17.33
N THR A 485 13.07 -16.35 -16.50
CA THR A 485 12.86 -16.20 -15.05
C THR A 485 14.11 -16.47 -14.22
N ILE A 486 15.21 -16.91 -14.84
CA ILE A 486 16.49 -17.15 -14.17
C ILE A 486 17.35 -15.89 -14.29
N LEU A 487 17.80 -15.36 -13.14
CA LEU A 487 18.61 -14.14 -13.05
C LEU A 487 20.08 -14.53 -12.79
N ASN A 488 20.75 -14.99 -13.84
CA ASN A 488 22.12 -15.53 -13.79
C ASN A 488 23.21 -14.53 -14.22
N ASP A 489 22.99 -13.24 -14.07
CA ASP A 489 23.89 -12.17 -14.52
C ASP A 489 24.99 -11.82 -13.51
N GLY A 490 25.05 -12.47 -12.35
CA GLY A 490 26.14 -12.31 -11.37
C GLY A 490 26.16 -10.96 -10.64
N VAL A 491 25.02 -10.24 -10.56
CA VAL A 491 24.95 -8.99 -9.79
C VAL A 491 25.20 -9.25 -8.31
N ASP A 492 26.21 -8.57 -7.74
CA ASP A 492 26.55 -8.61 -6.31
C ASP A 492 25.87 -7.43 -5.58
N PHE A 493 24.75 -7.69 -4.93
CA PHE A 493 23.98 -6.63 -4.25
C PHE A 493 24.70 -6.04 -3.04
N VAL A 494 25.60 -6.76 -2.40
CA VAL A 494 26.44 -6.22 -1.32
C VAL A 494 27.35 -5.14 -1.88
N LYS A 495 28.13 -5.47 -2.92
CA LYS A 495 29.05 -4.49 -3.53
C LYS A 495 28.32 -3.29 -4.14
N VAL A 496 27.19 -3.51 -4.80
CA VAL A 496 26.37 -2.42 -5.36
C VAL A 496 25.88 -1.49 -4.26
N SER A 497 25.38 -2.02 -3.16
CA SER A 497 24.87 -1.22 -2.04
C SER A 497 25.98 -0.44 -1.34
N GLU A 498 27.14 -1.08 -1.12
CA GLU A 498 28.35 -0.41 -0.57
C GLU A 498 28.86 0.70 -1.48
N ALA A 499 28.89 0.48 -2.79
CA ALA A 499 29.27 1.49 -3.78
C ALA A 499 28.29 2.69 -3.79
N MET A 500 27.04 2.50 -3.41
CA MET A 500 26.03 3.56 -3.23
C MET A 500 26.08 4.19 -1.84
N GLY A 501 26.94 3.73 -0.94
CA GLY A 501 27.20 4.30 0.39
C GLY A 501 26.38 3.68 1.54
N ALA A 502 25.63 2.63 1.32
CA ALA A 502 24.97 1.88 2.38
C ALA A 502 25.91 0.81 2.99
N LYS A 503 25.62 0.38 4.21
CA LYS A 503 26.20 -0.88 4.72
C LYS A 503 25.50 -2.06 4.06
N ALA A 504 26.21 -3.19 3.89
CA ALA A 504 25.57 -4.38 3.36
C ALA A 504 26.16 -5.67 3.95
N ILE A 505 25.34 -6.70 4.08
CA ILE A 505 25.70 -8.01 4.64
C ILE A 505 25.07 -9.08 3.78
N ARG A 506 25.85 -10.11 3.43
CA ARG A 506 25.32 -11.33 2.82
C ARG A 506 25.04 -12.37 3.90
N VAL A 507 23.86 -12.97 3.80
CA VAL A 507 23.37 -14.03 4.68
C VAL A 507 23.11 -15.27 3.83
N THR A 508 23.81 -16.36 4.12
CA THR A 508 23.71 -17.62 3.34
C THR A 508 23.27 -18.82 4.18
N LYS A 509 23.23 -18.65 5.51
CA LYS A 509 22.88 -19.70 6.45
C LYS A 509 21.90 -19.21 7.50
N MET A 510 21.12 -20.13 8.04
CA MET A 510 20.10 -19.80 9.06
C MET A 510 20.69 -19.15 10.31
N GLU A 511 21.81 -19.63 10.79
CA GLU A 511 22.49 -19.12 11.99
C GLU A 511 23.01 -17.68 11.84
N GLU A 512 23.16 -17.20 10.63
CA GLU A 512 23.60 -15.84 10.32
C GLU A 512 22.45 -14.82 10.36
N VAL A 513 21.17 -15.26 10.25
CA VAL A 513 19.99 -14.38 10.13
C VAL A 513 19.80 -13.50 11.35
N GLU A 514 19.75 -14.10 12.52
CA GLU A 514 19.48 -13.33 13.76
C GLU A 514 20.58 -12.30 14.08
N PRO A 515 21.89 -12.63 14.00
CA PRO A 515 22.95 -11.64 14.15
C PRO A 515 22.89 -10.52 13.11
N ALA A 516 22.62 -10.83 11.83
CA ALA A 516 22.52 -9.85 10.77
C ALA A 516 21.31 -8.91 10.98
N LEU A 517 20.14 -9.43 11.35
CA LEU A 517 18.98 -8.63 11.67
C LEU A 517 19.21 -7.73 12.89
N LYS A 518 19.85 -8.22 13.96
CA LYS A 518 20.19 -7.39 15.14
C LYS A 518 21.12 -6.23 14.76
N MET A 519 22.12 -6.50 13.93
CA MET A 519 23.01 -5.47 13.42
C MET A 519 22.26 -4.47 12.54
N ALA A 520 21.35 -4.94 11.67
CA ALA A 520 20.57 -4.08 10.80
C ALA A 520 19.61 -3.19 11.58
N LEU A 521 18.92 -3.73 12.56
CA LEU A 521 17.96 -2.98 13.39
C LEU A 521 18.65 -1.93 14.30
N SER A 522 19.92 -2.13 14.61
CA SER A 522 20.74 -1.16 15.40
C SER A 522 21.55 -0.20 14.53
N SER A 523 21.45 -0.29 13.21
CA SER A 523 22.22 0.59 12.30
C SER A 523 21.73 2.03 12.38
N GLU A 524 22.66 2.98 12.42
CA GLU A 524 22.36 4.42 12.39
C GLU A 524 22.04 4.94 10.99
N GLY A 525 22.31 4.18 9.95
CA GLY A 525 22.07 4.52 8.54
C GLY A 525 21.45 3.36 7.77
N PRO A 526 21.25 3.52 6.46
CA PRO A 526 20.72 2.46 5.60
C PRO A 526 21.63 1.24 5.58
N ILE A 527 21.02 0.05 5.66
CA ILE A 527 21.72 -1.22 5.60
C ILE A 527 20.95 -2.22 4.74
N VAL A 528 21.66 -3.00 3.95
CA VAL A 528 21.11 -4.01 3.03
C VAL A 528 21.51 -5.39 3.50
N LEU A 529 20.54 -6.29 3.65
CA LEU A 529 20.76 -7.71 3.89
C LEU A 529 20.44 -8.50 2.62
N ASP A 530 21.45 -9.13 2.01
CA ASP A 530 21.32 -10.00 0.83
C ASP A 530 21.21 -11.46 1.31
N CYS A 531 19.96 -11.92 1.54
CA CYS A 531 19.67 -13.25 2.07
C CYS A 531 19.48 -14.25 0.92
N TRP A 532 20.40 -15.16 0.74
CA TRP A 532 20.36 -16.17 -0.31
C TRP A 532 19.49 -17.35 0.10
N ILE A 533 18.41 -17.55 -0.61
CA ILE A 533 17.43 -18.62 -0.39
C ILE A 533 17.35 -19.52 -1.63
N ASP A 534 16.78 -20.72 -1.47
CA ASP A 534 16.64 -21.65 -2.58
C ASP A 534 15.66 -21.12 -3.64
N GLN A 535 16.00 -21.38 -4.91
CA GLN A 535 15.24 -20.91 -6.08
C GLN A 535 13.88 -21.59 -6.26
N ASP A 536 13.70 -22.78 -5.71
CA ASP A 536 12.49 -23.60 -5.88
C ASP A 536 11.50 -23.46 -4.70
N LEU A 537 11.81 -22.59 -3.73
CA LEU A 537 10.86 -22.25 -2.67
C LEU A 537 9.60 -21.63 -3.26
N SER A 538 8.46 -22.12 -2.80
CA SER A 538 7.14 -21.67 -3.25
C SER A 538 6.32 -21.08 -2.10
N VAL A 539 5.34 -20.25 -2.45
CA VAL A 539 4.37 -19.69 -1.50
C VAL A 539 3.20 -20.64 -1.39
N TYR A 540 2.98 -21.16 -0.21
CA TYR A 540 1.82 -21.97 0.15
C TYR A 540 1.15 -21.42 1.43
N PRO A 541 -0.17 -21.68 1.63
CA PRO A 541 -1.12 -22.32 0.73
C PRO A 541 -1.38 -21.52 -0.55
N MET A 542 -1.97 -22.18 -1.57
CA MET A 542 -2.34 -21.52 -2.82
C MET A 542 -3.70 -22.02 -3.31
N VAL A 543 -4.51 -21.11 -3.87
CA VAL A 543 -5.71 -21.41 -4.66
C VAL A 543 -5.37 -21.15 -6.12
N PRO A 544 -5.62 -22.09 -7.04
CA PRO A 544 -5.40 -21.84 -8.47
C PRO A 544 -6.22 -20.66 -8.98
N ALA A 545 -5.71 -19.92 -9.97
CA ALA A 545 -6.44 -18.79 -10.53
C ALA A 545 -7.82 -19.23 -11.08
N GLY A 546 -8.88 -18.58 -10.60
CA GLY A 546 -10.26 -18.89 -11.01
C GLY A 546 -10.86 -20.14 -10.38
N ALA A 547 -10.17 -20.81 -9.46
CA ALA A 547 -10.70 -21.91 -8.68
C ALA A 547 -11.50 -21.42 -7.46
N SER A 548 -12.27 -22.33 -6.85
CA SER A 548 -12.98 -22.05 -5.59
C SER A 548 -12.01 -21.97 -4.42
N LEU A 549 -12.32 -21.19 -3.38
CA LEU A 549 -11.45 -21.01 -2.22
C LEU A 549 -11.22 -22.29 -1.41
N ASP A 550 -12.14 -23.25 -1.47
CA ASP A 550 -11.99 -24.57 -0.86
C ASP A 550 -11.08 -25.53 -1.64
N GLU A 551 -10.70 -25.19 -2.86
CA GLU A 551 -9.65 -25.89 -3.64
C GLU A 551 -8.22 -25.47 -3.23
N VAL A 552 -8.06 -24.85 -2.09
CA VAL A 552 -6.77 -24.44 -1.54
C VAL A 552 -5.88 -25.67 -1.25
N PHE A 553 -4.65 -25.63 -1.76
CA PHE A 553 -3.66 -26.70 -1.58
C PHE A 553 -2.34 -26.17 -0.97
N ASP A 554 -1.58 -27.05 -0.38
CA ASP A 554 -0.23 -26.79 0.13
C ASP A 554 0.82 -27.66 -0.57
N GLU A 555 2.05 -27.58 -0.10
CA GLU A 555 3.18 -28.33 -0.66
C GLU A 555 3.01 -29.85 -0.58
N GLU A 556 2.38 -30.35 0.50
CA GLU A 556 2.14 -31.77 0.69
C GLU A 556 1.11 -32.32 -0.31
N ASP A 557 0.13 -31.48 -0.68
CA ASP A 557 -0.89 -31.84 -1.66
C ASP A 557 -0.31 -31.94 -3.09
N VAL A 558 0.73 -31.15 -3.40
CA VAL A 558 1.43 -31.21 -4.71
C VAL A 558 2.35 -32.44 -4.80
N LYS A 559 2.89 -32.90 -3.69
CA LYS A 559 3.81 -34.07 -3.64
C LYS A 559 3.09 -35.41 -3.70
N LYS A 560 1.77 -35.45 -3.54
CA LYS A 560 0.90 -36.65 -3.69
C LYS A 560 0.50 -36.85 -5.13
#